data_b60d31fe386e9c38ab7a0e033f8b8ff6
#
_entry.id   b60d31fe386e9c38ab7a0e033f8b8ff6
#
_cell.length_a   1.000
_cell.length_b   1.000
_cell.length_c   1.000
_cell.angle_alpha   90.00
_cell.angle_beta   90.00
_cell.angle_gamma   90.00
#
_symmetry.space_group_name_H-M   'P 1'
#
loop_
_entity.id
_entity.type
_entity.pdbx_description
1 polymer ?
#
loop_
_entity_poly.entity_id
_entity_poly.type
_entity_poly.pdbx_seq_one_letter_code
_entity_poly.pdbx_strand_id
1 'polypeptide(L)'
;QFYAIDFSDSGAIKKFSQEVAGMEIDILVNNAGINKIGPFVEIDLADFEQIQQINVTAPFLLCRAVLDHMKEKRWGRIVNICSVWGKLGKELRASYSTSKFGIAGMTAALAAEVAEFGILANCVSPGVIETEMTLSALSEVQLKSLMEQVPIKRLGQPEEIAAVVAWLAGPDNTFICGQNIAADGGLTRV
;
A
#
# COMPACT_ATOMS: atom_id res chain seq x y z
N GLN A 1 14.23 15.29 7.01
CA GLN A 1 13.73 15.20 8.40
C GLN A 1 13.21 13.78 8.66
N PHE A 2 13.42 13.24 9.86
CA PHE A 2 13.00 11.90 10.27
C PHE A 2 12.01 11.99 11.45
N TYR A 3 10.94 11.22 11.39
CA TYR A 3 9.93 11.07 12.44
C TYR A 3 9.75 9.60 12.78
N ALA A 4 9.94 9.25 14.04
CA ALA A 4 9.69 7.89 14.55
C ALA A 4 8.25 7.83 15.10
N ILE A 5 7.34 7.22 14.34
CA ILE A 5 5.91 7.13 14.68
C ILE A 5 5.47 5.66 14.64
N ASP A 6 4.86 5.20 15.71
CA ASP A 6 4.20 3.90 15.74
C ASP A 6 2.76 4.02 15.19
N PHE A 7 2.52 3.44 14.02
CA PHE A 7 1.20 3.47 13.38
C PHE A 7 0.17 2.54 14.05
N SER A 8 0.60 1.67 14.95
CA SER A 8 -0.33 0.90 15.80
C SER A 8 -0.96 1.77 16.90
N ASP A 9 -0.29 2.85 17.33
CA ASP A 9 -0.84 3.83 18.25
C ASP A 9 -1.73 4.84 17.50
N SER A 10 -3.05 4.71 17.70
CA SER A 10 -4.03 5.58 17.06
C SER A 10 -3.93 7.05 17.50
N GLY A 11 -3.41 7.33 18.70
CA GLY A 11 -3.16 8.66 19.19
C GLY A 11 -1.93 9.29 18.52
N ALA A 12 -0.83 8.52 18.41
CA ALA A 12 0.40 8.95 17.77
C ALA A 12 0.17 9.28 16.29
N ILE A 13 -0.51 8.43 15.53
CA ILE A 13 -0.77 8.70 14.11
C ILE A 13 -1.72 9.88 13.89
N LYS A 14 -2.73 10.07 14.75
CA LYS A 14 -3.61 11.25 14.69
C LYS A 14 -2.82 12.54 14.91
N LYS A 15 -1.96 12.57 15.93
CA LYS A 15 -1.10 13.72 16.21
C LYS A 15 -0.16 13.97 15.03
N PHE A 16 0.51 12.95 14.55
CA PHE A 16 1.42 13.08 13.40
C PHE A 16 0.71 13.56 12.13
N SER A 17 -0.51 13.09 11.86
CA SER A 17 -1.27 13.58 10.71
C SER A 17 -1.59 15.09 10.80
N GLN A 18 -1.79 15.62 12.02
CA GLN A 18 -1.95 17.07 12.23
C GLN A 18 -0.64 17.83 11.96
N GLU A 19 0.50 17.26 12.34
CA GLU A 19 1.81 17.83 12.02
C GLU A 19 2.06 17.84 10.52
N VAL A 20 1.75 16.72 9.83
CA VAL A 20 1.86 16.57 8.36
C VAL A 20 0.98 17.58 7.63
N ALA A 21 -0.21 17.90 8.13
CA ALA A 21 -1.09 18.90 7.53
C ALA A 21 -0.47 20.33 7.51
N GLY A 22 0.47 20.60 8.38
CA GLY A 22 1.26 21.86 8.38
C GLY A 22 2.51 21.82 7.49
N MET A 23 2.76 20.69 6.79
CA MET A 23 3.92 20.53 5.91
C MET A 23 3.50 20.68 4.44
N GLU A 24 4.38 21.23 3.63
CA GLU A 24 4.17 21.37 2.18
C GLU A 24 4.55 20.07 1.45
N ILE A 25 3.72 19.02 1.61
CA ILE A 25 3.98 17.70 1.05
C ILE A 25 3.33 17.58 -0.34
N ASP A 26 4.15 17.44 -1.35
CA ASP A 26 3.74 17.27 -2.75
C ASP A 26 3.54 15.82 -3.16
N ILE A 27 4.30 14.91 -2.53
CA ILE A 27 4.30 13.47 -2.84
C ILE A 27 4.16 12.70 -1.54
N LEU A 28 3.15 11.83 -1.48
CA LEU A 28 2.94 10.92 -0.35
C LEU A 28 3.03 9.48 -0.83
N VAL A 29 3.93 8.70 -0.21
CA VAL A 29 4.02 7.24 -0.43
C VAL A 29 3.69 6.52 0.87
N ASN A 30 2.54 5.88 0.95
CA ASN A 30 2.14 5.04 2.06
C ASN A 30 2.64 3.62 1.84
N ASN A 31 3.80 3.29 2.41
CA ASN A 31 4.46 1.99 2.24
C ASN A 31 4.36 1.11 3.50
N ALA A 32 4.24 1.68 4.68
CA ALA A 32 4.16 0.91 5.91
C ALA A 32 2.99 -0.08 5.89
N GLY A 33 3.25 -1.29 6.36
CA GLY A 33 2.21 -2.32 6.42
C GLY A 33 2.70 -3.57 7.14
N ILE A 34 1.76 -4.26 7.77
CA ILE A 34 1.99 -5.53 8.45
C ILE A 34 1.08 -6.61 7.91
N ASN A 35 1.45 -7.85 8.16
CA ASN A 35 0.69 -9.04 7.81
C ASN A 35 0.80 -10.07 8.93
N LYS A 36 -0.29 -10.83 9.17
CA LYS A 36 -0.30 -12.03 10.00
C LYS A 36 -1.01 -13.13 9.26
N ILE A 37 -0.39 -14.30 9.23
CA ILE A 37 -0.89 -15.48 8.51
C ILE A 37 -1.55 -16.41 9.53
N GLY A 38 -2.77 -16.87 9.24
CA GLY A 38 -3.46 -17.82 10.09
C GLY A 38 -4.83 -18.23 9.53
N PRO A 39 -5.37 -19.38 9.97
CA PRO A 39 -6.71 -19.81 9.62
C PRO A 39 -7.76 -18.75 10.03
N PHE A 40 -8.81 -18.59 9.23
CA PHE A 40 -9.83 -17.57 9.46
C PHE A 40 -10.44 -17.65 10.88
N VAL A 41 -10.68 -18.87 11.36
CA VAL A 41 -11.30 -19.13 12.67
C VAL A 41 -10.36 -18.84 13.86
N GLU A 42 -9.05 -18.71 13.62
CA GLU A 42 -8.02 -18.46 14.63
C GLU A 42 -7.54 -17.00 14.64
N ILE A 43 -8.09 -16.17 13.77
CA ILE A 43 -7.71 -14.75 13.72
C ILE A 43 -8.17 -14.06 15.00
N ASP A 44 -7.21 -13.58 15.79
CA ASP A 44 -7.50 -12.72 16.93
C ASP A 44 -8.05 -11.37 16.45
N LEU A 45 -9.09 -10.87 17.13
CA LEU A 45 -9.69 -9.59 16.78
C LEU A 45 -8.69 -8.43 16.91
N ALA A 46 -7.83 -8.46 17.93
CA ALA A 46 -6.82 -7.43 18.12
C ALA A 46 -5.80 -7.41 16.96
N ASP A 47 -5.39 -8.57 16.46
CA ASP A 47 -4.53 -8.67 15.26
C ASP A 47 -5.22 -8.14 14.01
N PHE A 48 -6.50 -8.48 13.84
CA PHE A 48 -7.29 -7.96 12.74
C PHE A 48 -7.36 -6.42 12.80
N GLU A 49 -7.73 -5.87 13.96
CA GLU A 49 -7.84 -4.42 14.17
C GLU A 49 -6.50 -3.69 13.98
N GLN A 50 -5.39 -4.26 14.48
CA GLN A 50 -4.06 -3.69 14.31
C GLN A 50 -3.67 -3.63 12.83
N ILE A 51 -3.95 -4.69 12.05
CA ILE A 51 -3.70 -4.71 10.61
C ILE A 51 -4.52 -3.63 9.91
N GLN A 52 -5.80 -3.45 10.25
CA GLN A 52 -6.62 -2.38 9.67
C GLN A 52 -6.09 -1.00 10.08
N GLN A 53 -5.68 -0.83 11.35
CA GLN A 53 -5.14 0.43 11.85
C GLN A 53 -3.90 0.86 11.08
N ILE A 54 -2.94 -0.04 10.88
CA ILE A 54 -1.67 0.28 10.22
C ILE A 54 -1.85 0.37 8.70
N ASN A 55 -2.54 -0.59 8.10
CA ASN A 55 -2.59 -0.72 6.63
C ASN A 55 -3.65 0.17 5.98
N VAL A 56 -4.65 0.65 6.71
CA VAL A 56 -5.79 1.42 6.14
C VAL A 56 -5.97 2.75 6.87
N THR A 57 -6.15 2.75 8.20
CA THR A 57 -6.48 3.96 8.96
C THR A 57 -5.34 4.97 8.93
N ALA A 58 -4.09 4.53 9.09
CA ALA A 58 -2.93 5.42 9.03
C ALA A 58 -2.76 6.05 7.63
N PRO A 59 -2.77 5.29 6.51
CA PRO A 59 -2.79 5.87 5.17
C PRO A 59 -3.95 6.84 4.93
N PHE A 60 -5.16 6.54 5.41
CA PHE A 60 -6.30 7.44 5.30
C PHE A 60 -6.02 8.80 5.96
N LEU A 61 -5.50 8.78 7.19
CA LEU A 61 -5.17 10.02 7.93
C LEU A 61 -4.10 10.84 7.22
N LEU A 62 -3.05 10.18 6.71
CA LEU A 62 -1.97 10.85 6.00
C LEU A 62 -2.42 11.38 4.63
N CYS A 63 -3.20 10.61 3.86
CA CYS A 63 -3.79 11.11 2.62
C CYS A 63 -4.60 12.40 2.88
N ARG A 64 -5.50 12.36 3.88
CA ARG A 64 -6.31 13.52 4.25
C ARG A 64 -5.47 14.73 4.63
N ALA A 65 -4.35 14.51 5.35
CA ALA A 65 -3.51 15.58 5.85
C ALA A 65 -2.80 16.39 4.75
N VAL A 66 -2.49 15.77 3.60
CA VAL A 66 -1.74 16.43 2.51
C VAL A 66 -2.63 17.11 1.48
N LEU A 67 -3.96 16.88 1.52
CA LEU A 67 -4.86 17.30 0.44
C LEU A 67 -5.01 18.82 0.29
N ASP A 68 -5.05 19.55 1.39
CA ASP A 68 -5.26 21.02 1.31
C ASP A 68 -4.11 21.68 0.59
N HIS A 69 -2.85 21.38 0.96
CA HIS A 69 -1.68 21.85 0.26
C HIS A 69 -1.66 21.43 -1.22
N MET A 70 -1.89 20.15 -1.52
CA MET A 70 -1.90 19.65 -2.90
C MET A 70 -3.00 20.31 -3.75
N LYS A 71 -4.19 20.59 -3.17
CA LYS A 71 -5.28 21.30 -3.86
C LYS A 71 -4.93 22.75 -4.16
N GLU A 72 -4.36 23.46 -3.20
CA GLU A 72 -3.89 24.86 -3.39
C GLU A 72 -2.83 24.94 -4.48
N LYS A 73 -1.88 23.99 -4.47
CA LYS A 73 -0.82 23.89 -5.48
C LYS A 73 -1.33 23.41 -6.85
N ARG A 74 -2.52 22.80 -6.91
CA ARG A 74 -3.07 22.12 -8.08
C ARG A 74 -2.14 21.05 -8.65
N TRP A 75 -1.42 20.39 -7.77
CA TRP A 75 -0.51 19.30 -8.07
C TRP A 75 -0.27 18.43 -6.84
N GLY A 76 -0.32 17.13 -7.02
CA GLY A 76 0.02 16.16 -5.97
C GLY A 76 0.11 14.75 -6.51
N ARG A 77 0.87 13.91 -5.79
CA ARG A 77 0.99 12.48 -6.10
C ARG A 77 0.85 11.67 -4.82
N ILE A 78 -0.09 10.72 -4.85
CA ILE A 78 -0.31 9.79 -3.74
C ILE A 78 -0.15 8.38 -4.27
N VAL A 79 0.78 7.61 -3.68
CA VAL A 79 1.00 6.20 -4.01
C VAL A 79 0.83 5.35 -2.76
N ASN A 80 -0.19 4.50 -2.77
CA ASN A 80 -0.45 3.55 -1.69
C ASN A 80 0.08 2.16 -2.06
N ILE A 81 0.92 1.56 -1.21
CA ILE A 81 1.41 0.19 -1.44
C ILE A 81 0.34 -0.81 -1.02
N CYS A 82 -0.28 -1.41 -2.03
CA CYS A 82 -1.27 -2.45 -1.90
C CYS A 82 -0.63 -3.85 -1.84
N SER A 83 -1.18 -4.81 -2.54
CA SER A 83 -0.66 -6.17 -2.74
C SER A 83 -1.48 -6.88 -3.81
N VAL A 84 -0.93 -7.89 -4.45
CA VAL A 84 -1.72 -8.84 -5.24
C VAL A 84 -2.84 -9.49 -4.40
N TRP A 85 -2.65 -9.65 -3.09
CA TRP A 85 -3.68 -10.13 -2.16
C TRP A 85 -4.76 -9.07 -1.82
N GLY A 86 -4.68 -7.91 -2.41
CA GLY A 86 -5.74 -6.90 -2.53
C GLY A 86 -6.42 -6.89 -3.90
N LYS A 87 -6.13 -7.87 -4.75
CA LYS A 87 -6.78 -8.13 -6.05
C LYS A 87 -7.35 -9.54 -6.11
N LEU A 88 -6.64 -10.48 -5.50
CA LEU A 88 -7.01 -11.89 -5.38
C LEU A 88 -7.16 -12.26 -3.91
N GLY A 89 -8.17 -13.06 -3.58
CA GLY A 89 -8.24 -13.70 -2.27
C GLY A 89 -7.14 -14.75 -2.12
N LYS A 90 -6.56 -14.86 -0.92
CA LYS A 90 -5.61 -15.92 -0.59
C LYS A 90 -5.98 -16.51 0.77
N GLU A 91 -6.00 -17.84 0.83
CA GLU A 91 -6.17 -18.57 2.09
C GLU A 91 -5.19 -18.09 3.17
N LEU A 92 -5.58 -18.18 4.41
CA LEU A 92 -4.80 -17.78 5.60
C LEU A 92 -4.42 -16.28 5.65
N ARG A 93 -5.02 -15.43 4.81
CA ARG A 93 -4.67 -14.01 4.66
C ARG A 93 -5.87 -13.06 4.83
N ALA A 94 -6.94 -13.49 5.51
CA ALA A 94 -8.18 -12.73 5.54
C ALA A 94 -8.01 -11.29 6.04
N SER A 95 -7.34 -11.07 7.19
CA SER A 95 -7.11 -9.73 7.76
C SER A 95 -6.29 -8.84 6.81
N TYR A 96 -5.23 -9.41 6.22
CA TYR A 96 -4.37 -8.71 5.28
C TYR A 96 -5.09 -8.39 3.97
N SER A 97 -5.77 -9.37 3.37
CA SER A 97 -6.54 -9.16 2.16
C SER A 97 -7.61 -8.10 2.37
N THR A 98 -8.35 -8.14 3.49
CA THR A 98 -9.32 -7.10 3.86
C THR A 98 -8.68 -5.72 3.83
N SER A 99 -7.52 -5.54 4.45
CA SER A 99 -6.82 -4.25 4.47
C SER A 99 -6.37 -3.80 3.08
N LYS A 100 -5.87 -4.73 2.24
CA LYS A 100 -5.34 -4.40 0.90
C LYS A 100 -6.45 -4.16 -0.13
N PHE A 101 -7.59 -4.82 -0.03
CA PHE A 101 -8.80 -4.45 -0.77
C PHE A 101 -9.34 -3.09 -0.28
N GLY A 102 -9.34 -2.86 1.04
CA GLY A 102 -9.79 -1.59 1.64
C GLY A 102 -9.00 -0.39 1.13
N ILE A 103 -7.66 -0.46 1.16
CA ILE A 103 -6.82 0.65 0.67
C ILE A 103 -6.96 0.87 -0.84
N ALA A 104 -7.18 -0.18 -1.62
CA ALA A 104 -7.45 -0.06 -3.06
C ALA A 104 -8.76 0.69 -3.33
N GLY A 105 -9.84 0.32 -2.62
CA GLY A 105 -11.13 1.01 -2.71
C GLY A 105 -11.05 2.47 -2.25
N MET A 106 -10.38 2.72 -1.11
CA MET A 106 -10.12 4.07 -0.61
C MET A 106 -9.37 4.93 -1.65
N THR A 107 -8.34 4.37 -2.29
CA THR A 107 -7.54 5.10 -3.29
C THR A 107 -8.37 5.45 -4.52
N ALA A 108 -9.22 4.54 -4.99
CA ALA A 108 -10.09 4.78 -6.13
C ALA A 108 -11.11 5.90 -5.83
N ALA A 109 -11.72 5.89 -4.64
CA ALA A 109 -12.64 6.94 -4.21
C ALA A 109 -11.93 8.29 -4.09
N LEU A 110 -10.77 8.33 -3.41
CA LEU A 110 -9.96 9.54 -3.29
C LEU A 110 -9.59 10.11 -4.66
N ALA A 111 -9.14 9.27 -5.58
CA ALA A 111 -8.75 9.70 -6.92
C ALA A 111 -9.92 10.40 -7.66
N ALA A 112 -11.14 9.85 -7.55
CA ALA A 112 -12.32 10.44 -8.16
C ALA A 112 -12.65 11.84 -7.61
N GLU A 113 -12.34 12.08 -6.32
CA GLU A 113 -12.62 13.36 -5.66
C GLU A 113 -11.58 14.44 -5.96
N VAL A 114 -10.30 14.04 -6.20
CA VAL A 114 -9.19 15.02 -6.22
C VAL A 114 -8.52 15.20 -7.58
N ALA A 115 -8.87 14.39 -8.58
CA ALA A 115 -8.22 14.43 -9.90
C ALA A 115 -8.40 15.80 -10.59
N GLU A 116 -9.53 16.48 -10.42
CA GLU A 116 -9.78 17.83 -10.97
C GLU A 116 -8.79 18.89 -10.44
N PHE A 117 -8.18 18.64 -9.29
CA PHE A 117 -7.16 19.51 -8.70
C PHE A 117 -5.73 19.16 -9.14
N GLY A 118 -5.56 18.26 -10.13
CA GLY A 118 -4.23 17.83 -10.59
C GLY A 118 -3.55 16.84 -9.65
N ILE A 119 -4.28 16.26 -8.69
CA ILE A 119 -3.77 15.26 -7.74
C ILE A 119 -4.07 13.86 -8.29
N LEU A 120 -3.01 13.04 -8.47
CA LEU A 120 -3.14 11.68 -8.96
C LEU A 120 -2.86 10.68 -7.82
N ALA A 121 -3.89 9.94 -7.42
CA ALA A 121 -3.77 8.91 -6.39
C ALA A 121 -3.86 7.52 -7.02
N ASN A 122 -2.89 6.65 -6.73
CA ASN A 122 -2.81 5.29 -7.28
C ASN A 122 -2.34 4.28 -6.23
N CYS A 123 -2.61 3.00 -6.49
CA CYS A 123 -2.02 1.88 -5.78
C CYS A 123 -0.98 1.17 -6.64
N VAL A 124 0.08 0.69 -6.00
CA VAL A 124 0.94 -0.37 -6.54
C VAL A 124 0.64 -1.65 -5.77
N SER A 125 0.42 -2.74 -6.49
CA SER A 125 0.20 -4.08 -5.95
C SER A 125 1.40 -4.97 -6.27
N PRO A 126 2.40 -5.05 -5.36
CA PRO A 126 3.51 -5.97 -5.52
C PRO A 126 3.03 -7.42 -5.50
N GLY A 127 3.69 -8.27 -6.29
CA GLY A 127 3.63 -9.72 -6.18
C GLY A 127 4.41 -10.23 -4.96
N VAL A 128 5.06 -11.37 -5.12
CA VAL A 128 5.95 -11.91 -4.08
C VAL A 128 7.33 -11.30 -4.24
N ILE A 129 7.69 -10.42 -3.32
CA ILE A 129 8.94 -9.64 -3.36
C ILE A 129 9.92 -10.19 -2.33
N GLU A 130 11.20 -10.22 -2.67
CA GLU A 130 12.29 -10.66 -1.80
C GLU A 130 12.56 -9.59 -0.73
N THR A 131 11.83 -9.68 0.37
CA THR A 131 11.94 -8.79 1.52
C THR A 131 12.14 -9.61 2.79
N GLU A 132 12.65 -8.99 3.86
CA GLU A 132 12.74 -9.63 5.17
C GLU A 132 11.38 -10.22 5.62
N MET A 133 10.29 -9.49 5.42
CA MET A 133 8.93 -9.97 5.72
C MET A 133 8.59 -11.26 4.96
N THR A 134 8.97 -11.37 3.69
CA THR A 134 8.69 -12.56 2.88
C THR A 134 9.58 -13.73 3.30
N LEU A 135 10.89 -13.48 3.49
CA LEU A 135 11.86 -14.50 3.83
C LEU A 135 11.67 -15.05 5.24
N SER A 136 11.23 -14.21 6.19
CA SER A 136 10.97 -14.64 7.57
C SER A 136 9.64 -15.38 7.73
N ALA A 137 8.65 -15.11 6.86
CA ALA A 137 7.30 -15.68 6.96
C ALA A 137 7.13 -17.02 6.25
N LEU A 138 8.05 -17.42 5.36
CA LEU A 138 7.91 -18.58 4.48
C LEU A 138 9.17 -19.47 4.50
N SER A 139 8.94 -20.78 4.50
CA SER A 139 10.03 -21.76 4.33
C SER A 139 10.54 -21.77 2.89
N GLU A 140 11.75 -22.31 2.67
CA GLU A 140 12.34 -22.46 1.32
C GLU A 140 11.42 -23.25 0.37
N VAL A 141 10.71 -24.28 0.87
CA VAL A 141 9.76 -25.07 0.10
C VAL A 141 8.57 -24.23 -0.34
N GLN A 142 8.03 -23.39 0.56
CA GLN A 142 6.93 -22.49 0.26
C GLN A 142 7.35 -21.40 -0.73
N LEU A 143 8.55 -20.83 -0.57
CA LEU A 143 9.11 -19.86 -1.51
C LEU A 143 9.25 -20.44 -2.91
N LYS A 144 9.80 -21.67 -3.01
CA LYS A 144 9.95 -22.37 -4.29
C LYS A 144 8.59 -22.62 -4.94
N SER A 145 7.62 -23.10 -4.18
CA SER A 145 6.26 -23.32 -4.68
C SER A 145 5.58 -22.03 -5.17
N LEU A 146 5.82 -20.91 -4.47
CA LEU A 146 5.32 -19.60 -4.91
C LEU A 146 6.01 -19.12 -6.20
N MET A 147 7.33 -19.27 -6.31
CA MET A 147 8.05 -18.93 -7.54
C MET A 147 7.56 -19.72 -8.74
N GLU A 148 7.19 -21.00 -8.55
CA GLU A 148 6.62 -21.82 -9.62
C GLU A 148 5.27 -21.30 -10.14
N GLN A 149 4.49 -20.63 -9.28
CA GLN A 149 3.22 -20.00 -9.64
C GLN A 149 3.40 -18.66 -10.38
N VAL A 150 4.52 -17.96 -10.16
CA VAL A 150 4.80 -16.69 -10.84
C VAL A 150 5.30 -16.96 -12.26
N PRO A 151 4.69 -16.42 -13.31
CA PRO A 151 5.13 -16.66 -14.69
C PRO A 151 6.60 -16.37 -14.96
N ILE A 152 7.16 -15.30 -14.38
CA ILE A 152 8.57 -14.93 -14.54
C ILE A 152 9.55 -15.84 -13.75
N LYS A 153 9.02 -16.79 -12.94
CA LYS A 153 9.76 -17.85 -12.22
C LYS A 153 10.81 -17.35 -11.22
N ARG A 154 10.62 -16.17 -10.67
CA ARG A 154 11.45 -15.62 -9.59
C ARG A 154 10.65 -14.71 -8.68
N LEU A 155 11.22 -14.38 -7.53
CA LEU A 155 10.74 -13.27 -6.70
C LEU A 155 11.05 -11.92 -7.39
N GLY A 156 10.21 -10.94 -7.15
CA GLY A 156 10.51 -9.55 -7.51
C GLY A 156 11.52 -8.96 -6.53
N GLN A 157 12.23 -7.94 -6.97
CA GLN A 157 13.17 -7.20 -6.11
C GLN A 157 12.50 -5.89 -5.64
N PRO A 158 12.82 -5.40 -4.43
CA PRO A 158 12.30 -4.12 -3.92
C PRO A 158 12.50 -2.95 -4.89
N GLU A 159 13.63 -2.93 -5.60
CA GLU A 159 13.99 -1.90 -6.57
C GLU A 159 13.03 -1.88 -7.78
N GLU A 160 12.49 -3.05 -8.18
CA GLU A 160 11.51 -3.15 -9.27
C GLU A 160 10.19 -2.49 -8.87
N ILE A 161 9.79 -2.61 -7.60
CA ILE A 161 8.62 -1.92 -7.07
C ILE A 161 8.88 -0.43 -6.91
N ALA A 162 10.06 -0.07 -6.38
CA ALA A 162 10.47 1.33 -6.20
C ALA A 162 10.47 2.10 -7.53
N ALA A 163 10.88 1.47 -8.63
CA ALA A 163 10.86 2.08 -9.96
C ALA A 163 9.43 2.44 -10.41
N VAL A 164 8.45 1.53 -10.20
CA VAL A 164 7.03 1.80 -10.50
C VAL A 164 6.48 2.92 -9.62
N VAL A 165 6.79 2.90 -8.32
CA VAL A 165 6.37 3.93 -7.37
C VAL A 165 6.95 5.28 -7.76
N ALA A 166 8.24 5.35 -8.06
CA ALA A 166 8.91 6.58 -8.45
C ALA A 166 8.31 7.18 -9.72
N TRP A 167 7.99 6.35 -10.72
CA TRP A 167 7.35 6.82 -11.94
C TRP A 167 5.93 7.36 -11.66
N LEU A 168 5.11 6.65 -10.88
CA LEU A 168 3.76 7.10 -10.51
C LEU A 168 3.76 8.39 -9.68
N ALA A 169 4.77 8.57 -8.84
CA ALA A 169 4.96 9.74 -7.98
C ALA A 169 5.63 10.92 -8.72
N GLY A 170 6.23 10.65 -9.88
CA GLY A 170 6.95 11.65 -10.66
C GLY A 170 6.05 12.52 -11.54
N PRO A 171 6.66 13.55 -12.16
CA PRO A 171 5.96 14.48 -13.06
C PRO A 171 5.54 13.82 -14.37
N ASP A 172 6.17 12.72 -14.78
CA ASP A 172 5.88 12.02 -16.03
C ASP A 172 4.54 11.29 -16.01
N ASN A 173 4.01 10.97 -14.83
CA ASN A 173 2.64 10.49 -14.69
C ASN A 173 1.68 11.69 -14.78
N THR A 174 1.01 11.83 -15.91
CA THR A 174 0.05 12.91 -16.16
C THR A 174 -1.39 12.41 -16.32
N PHE A 175 -1.60 11.08 -16.39
CA PHE A 175 -2.93 10.55 -16.75
C PHE A 175 -3.36 9.28 -15.99
N ILE A 176 -2.43 8.56 -15.33
CA ILE A 176 -2.80 7.39 -14.52
C ILE A 176 -3.29 7.88 -13.16
N CYS A 177 -4.58 7.66 -12.90
CA CYS A 177 -5.27 8.06 -11.68
C CYS A 177 -6.28 6.98 -11.27
N GLY A 178 -6.41 6.70 -9.98
CA GLY A 178 -7.36 5.73 -9.42
C GLY A 178 -7.02 4.27 -9.70
N GLN A 179 -5.84 3.97 -10.22
CA GLN A 179 -5.48 2.62 -10.65
C GLN A 179 -4.82 1.83 -9.52
N ASN A 180 -5.04 0.52 -9.54
CA ASN A 180 -4.31 -0.45 -8.73
C ASN A 180 -3.43 -1.30 -9.66
N ILE A 181 -2.16 -0.89 -9.82
CA ILE A 181 -1.23 -1.46 -10.78
C ILE A 181 -0.51 -2.67 -10.16
N ALA A 182 -0.66 -3.85 -10.78
CA ALA A 182 0.08 -5.02 -10.38
C ALA A 182 1.52 -4.98 -10.93
N ALA A 183 2.49 -5.18 -10.03
CA ALA A 183 3.90 -5.40 -10.34
C ALA A 183 4.30 -6.75 -9.75
N ASP A 184 3.96 -7.84 -10.44
CA ASP A 184 3.81 -9.18 -9.85
C ASP A 184 4.39 -10.32 -10.69
N GLY A 185 5.15 -10.02 -11.74
CA GLY A 185 5.71 -11.02 -12.63
C GLY A 185 4.65 -11.85 -13.39
N GLY A 186 3.43 -11.34 -13.50
CA GLY A 186 2.31 -11.99 -14.20
C GLY A 186 1.39 -12.81 -13.28
N LEU A 187 1.65 -12.89 -11.98
CA LEU A 187 0.91 -13.74 -11.03
C LEU A 187 -0.62 -13.55 -11.06
N THR A 188 -1.11 -12.34 -11.26
CA THR A 188 -2.55 -12.04 -11.29
C THR A 188 -3.21 -12.23 -12.66
N ARG A 189 -2.48 -12.70 -13.66
CA ARG A 189 -2.98 -12.83 -15.04
C ARG A 189 -3.06 -14.26 -15.56
N VAL A 190 -2.69 -15.25 -14.77
CA VAL A 190 -2.71 -16.70 -15.07
C VAL A 190 -3.55 -17.47 -14.06
#